data_6f18cca842081c8d26a1785445e0384e
#
_entry.id   6f18cca842081c8d26a1785445e0384e
#
_cell.length_a   1.000
_cell.length_b   1.000
_cell.length_c   1.000
_cell.angle_alpha   90.00
_cell.angle_beta   90.00
_cell.angle_gamma   90.00
#
_symmetry.space_group_name_H-M   'P 1'
#
loop_
_entity.id
_entity.type
_entity.pdbx_description
1 polymer ?
#
loop_
_entity_poly.entity_id
_entity_poly.type
_entity_poly.pdbx_seq_one_letter_code
_entity_poly.pdbx_strand_id
1 'polypeptide(L)'
;MQQNKWIKRIFVNRQVENSPLVERIIGRLKPTPVQLVDRLEEIQAELRLATDPIAESKRVLFLTDEKAFIRPCPCSPGAVPCGYWTIDLNLNCPLDCSYCILQAYFSLQPLTIAVNQKDLESELGAFLASTRTKVLRIGTGELGDSLALEAISGQASFLIDLFRDKKGVLLELKTKTSAIDSLLVSPPSENVVLAWSLNTERIIKVEEIGSASLEERVRSAERAVEHGFKVAFHFDPIIYYSGWEKEYG
;
A
#
# COMPACT_ATOMS: atom_id res chain seq x y z
N MET A 1 17.98 0.82 -11.74
CA MET A 1 17.88 2.25 -11.37
C MET A 1 17.00 3.10 -12.31
N GLN A 2 15.92 2.56 -12.89
CA GLN A 2 15.03 3.33 -13.81
C GLN A 2 13.55 3.38 -13.36
N GLN A 3 13.23 2.89 -12.16
CA GLN A 3 11.85 2.55 -11.77
C GLN A 3 10.97 3.72 -11.29
N ASN A 4 11.52 4.91 -10.99
CA ASN A 4 10.72 5.96 -10.31
C ASN A 4 10.46 7.22 -11.16
N LYS A 5 10.68 7.16 -12.48
CA LYS A 5 10.45 8.32 -13.39
C LYS A 5 8.97 8.69 -13.59
N TRP A 6 8.05 7.90 -13.06
CA TRP A 6 6.63 8.15 -13.18
C TRP A 6 6.12 9.19 -12.16
N ILE A 7 6.79 9.35 -10.99
CA ILE A 7 6.52 10.46 -10.08
C ILE A 7 7.08 11.75 -10.69
N LYS A 8 6.20 12.69 -10.99
CA LYS A 8 6.53 13.95 -11.64
C LYS A 8 6.78 15.10 -10.67
N ARG A 9 6.14 15.07 -9.51
CA ARG A 9 6.23 16.12 -8.48
C ARG A 9 6.11 15.51 -7.09
N ILE A 10 6.78 16.14 -6.14
CA ILE A 10 6.72 15.80 -4.72
C ILE A 10 6.25 17.04 -3.97
N PHE A 11 5.18 16.89 -3.21
CA PHE A 11 4.75 17.88 -2.24
C PHE A 11 5.09 17.37 -0.84
N VAL A 12 5.55 18.27 0.01
CA VAL A 12 5.89 17.97 1.41
C VAL A 12 5.13 18.94 2.30
N ASN A 13 4.37 18.38 3.25
CA ASN A 13 3.76 19.21 4.29
C ASN A 13 4.88 19.83 5.14
N ARG A 14 4.81 21.16 5.38
CA ARG A 14 5.83 21.89 6.17
C ARG A 14 6.05 21.31 7.54
N GLN A 15 5.03 20.73 8.16
CA GLN A 15 5.14 20.16 9.50
C GLN A 15 6.11 18.97 9.56
N VAL A 16 6.34 18.29 8.42
CA VAL A 16 7.19 17.10 8.34
C VAL A 16 8.44 17.29 7.47
N GLU A 17 8.73 18.50 7.01
CA GLU A 17 9.85 18.79 6.08
C GLU A 17 11.20 18.27 6.58
N ASN A 18 11.41 18.28 7.89
CA ASN A 18 12.65 17.84 8.54
C ASN A 18 12.64 16.34 8.94
N SER A 19 11.64 15.57 8.47
CA SER A 19 11.59 14.14 8.76
C SER A 19 12.70 13.37 8.02
N PRO A 20 13.46 12.48 8.70
CA PRO A 20 14.46 11.64 8.04
C PRO A 20 13.87 10.77 6.91
N LEU A 21 12.61 10.39 7.01
CA LEU A 21 11.93 9.64 5.96
C LEU A 21 11.67 10.51 4.73
N VAL A 22 11.31 11.79 4.91
CA VAL A 22 11.16 12.76 3.82
C VAL A 22 12.50 12.91 3.06
N GLU A 23 13.60 13.16 3.78
CA GLU A 23 14.92 13.27 3.18
C GLU A 23 15.31 12.03 2.37
N ARG A 24 15.07 10.85 2.93
CA ARG A 24 15.34 9.56 2.27
C ARG A 24 14.52 9.39 0.99
N ILE A 25 13.22 9.70 1.02
CA ILE A 25 12.32 9.58 -0.14
C ILE A 25 12.76 10.56 -1.24
N ILE A 26 12.99 11.82 -0.90
CA ILE A 26 13.45 12.82 -1.85
C ILE A 26 14.79 12.39 -2.48
N GLY A 27 15.71 11.87 -1.67
CA GLY A 27 16.99 11.35 -2.15
C GLY A 27 16.85 10.24 -3.19
N ARG A 28 15.90 9.35 -3.01
CA ARG A 28 15.61 8.24 -3.95
C ARG A 28 14.93 8.68 -5.25
N LEU A 29 14.21 9.82 -5.21
CA LEU A 29 13.43 10.33 -6.33
C LEU A 29 14.09 11.46 -7.12
N LYS A 30 15.34 11.84 -6.78
CA LYS A 30 16.06 12.88 -7.53
C LYS A 30 16.16 12.55 -9.03
N PRO A 31 15.99 13.50 -9.93
CA PRO A 31 15.85 14.96 -9.72
C PRO A 31 14.39 15.48 -9.70
N THR A 32 13.43 14.73 -9.19
CA THR A 32 12.01 15.14 -9.17
C THR A 32 11.83 16.46 -8.39
N PRO A 33 11.08 17.46 -8.92
CA PRO A 33 10.81 18.71 -8.23
C PRO A 33 10.07 18.52 -6.90
N VAL A 34 10.46 19.28 -5.88
CA VAL A 34 9.88 19.27 -4.53
C VAL A 34 9.30 20.63 -4.22
N GLN A 35 8.09 20.65 -3.67
CA GLN A 35 7.40 21.86 -3.23
C GLN A 35 6.87 21.67 -1.80
N LEU A 36 7.03 22.68 -0.96
CA LEU A 36 6.41 22.71 0.38
C LEU A 36 4.99 23.24 0.29
N VAL A 37 4.08 22.60 1.01
CA VAL A 37 2.66 23.01 1.13
C VAL A 37 2.23 22.96 2.59
N ASP A 38 1.21 23.72 2.92
CA ASP A 38 0.61 23.72 4.27
C ASP A 38 -0.56 22.75 4.36
N ARG A 39 -1.27 22.52 3.23
CA ARG A 39 -2.51 21.73 3.21
C ARG A 39 -2.68 20.95 1.92
N LEU A 40 -3.39 19.84 2.02
CA LEU A 40 -3.72 18.97 0.87
C LEU A 40 -4.54 19.72 -0.20
N GLU A 41 -5.41 20.65 0.21
CA GLU A 41 -6.28 21.40 -0.70
C GLU A 41 -5.51 22.20 -1.75
N GLU A 42 -4.27 22.61 -1.47
CA GLU A 42 -3.39 23.29 -2.43
C GLU A 42 -3.06 22.34 -3.60
N ILE A 43 -2.71 21.11 -3.29
CA ILE A 43 -2.42 20.07 -4.29
C ILE A 43 -3.69 19.72 -5.07
N GLN A 44 -4.82 19.56 -4.37
CA GLN A 44 -6.11 19.25 -5.00
C GLN A 44 -6.58 20.35 -5.94
N ALA A 45 -6.31 21.63 -5.61
CA ALA A 45 -6.64 22.75 -6.48
C ALA A 45 -5.86 22.67 -7.80
N GLU A 46 -4.59 22.28 -7.77
CA GLU A 46 -3.80 22.06 -8.97
C GLU A 46 -4.29 20.84 -9.76
N LEU A 47 -4.58 19.71 -9.08
CA LEU A 47 -5.05 18.49 -9.73
C LEU A 47 -6.39 18.70 -10.47
N ARG A 48 -7.29 19.54 -9.95
CA ARG A 48 -8.56 19.88 -10.61
C ARG A 48 -8.37 20.55 -11.98
N LEU A 49 -7.23 21.16 -12.22
CA LEU A 49 -6.92 21.82 -13.50
C LEU A 49 -6.34 20.86 -14.54
N ALA A 50 -6.02 19.63 -14.16
CA ALA A 50 -5.49 18.63 -15.08
C ALA A 50 -6.60 18.11 -16.01
N THR A 51 -6.22 17.74 -17.24
CA THR A 51 -7.13 17.10 -18.20
C THR A 51 -7.68 15.78 -17.66
N ASP A 52 -6.86 15.01 -16.97
CA ASP A 52 -7.23 13.79 -16.27
C ASP A 52 -6.70 13.87 -14.82
N PRO A 53 -7.52 14.34 -13.88
CA PRO A 53 -7.14 14.50 -12.47
C PRO A 53 -6.78 13.17 -11.80
N ILE A 54 -7.42 12.07 -12.16
CA ILE A 54 -7.16 10.74 -11.59
C ILE A 54 -5.79 10.26 -12.01
N ALA A 55 -5.49 10.29 -13.31
CA ALA A 55 -4.18 9.88 -13.82
C ALA A 55 -3.05 10.80 -13.30
N GLU A 56 -3.30 12.11 -13.17
CA GLU A 56 -2.28 13.04 -12.64
C GLU A 56 -2.06 12.85 -11.14
N SER A 57 -3.11 12.56 -10.36
CA SER A 57 -2.98 12.29 -8.92
C SER A 57 -2.03 11.11 -8.63
N LYS A 58 -2.00 10.11 -9.50
CA LYS A 58 -1.11 8.96 -9.41
C LYS A 58 0.35 9.25 -9.78
N ARG A 59 0.64 10.45 -10.27
CA ARG A 59 1.99 10.93 -10.63
C ARG A 59 2.54 11.98 -9.67
N VAL A 60 1.75 12.33 -8.68
CA VAL A 60 2.09 13.30 -7.64
C VAL A 60 2.22 12.57 -6.31
N LEU A 61 3.33 12.79 -5.62
CA LEU A 61 3.58 12.25 -4.29
C LEU A 61 3.40 13.34 -3.24
N PHE A 62 2.62 13.07 -2.20
CA PHE A 62 2.47 13.93 -1.03
C PHE A 62 3.00 13.25 0.22
N LEU A 63 3.95 13.90 0.88
CA LEU A 63 4.56 13.45 2.14
C LEU A 63 3.95 14.29 3.28
N THR A 64 3.33 13.61 4.24
CA THR A 64 2.60 14.28 5.32
C THR A 64 2.66 13.46 6.62
N ASP A 65 2.09 13.97 7.69
CA ASP A 65 1.77 13.22 8.89
C ASP A 65 0.37 12.58 8.80
N GLU A 66 0.14 11.55 9.59
CA GLU A 66 -1.18 10.96 9.86
C GLU A 66 -1.43 11.00 11.38
N LYS A 67 -2.68 11.24 11.78
CA LYS A 67 -3.05 11.35 13.20
C LYS A 67 -3.69 10.11 13.77
N ALA A 68 -4.18 9.23 12.93
CA ALA A 68 -4.81 7.98 13.34
C ALA A 68 -4.55 6.92 12.26
N PHE A 69 -3.62 6.03 12.53
CA PHE A 69 -3.18 5.01 11.57
C PHE A 69 -4.04 3.76 11.59
N ILE A 70 -4.53 3.36 12.77
CA ILE A 70 -5.17 2.06 12.97
C ILE A 70 -6.68 2.22 13.01
N ARG A 71 -7.36 1.55 12.09
CA ARG A 71 -8.83 1.62 11.93
C ARG A 71 -9.41 0.21 11.72
N PRO A 72 -10.67 -0.03 12.13
CA PRO A 72 -11.36 -1.25 11.72
C PRO A 72 -11.55 -1.22 10.19
N CYS A 73 -11.39 -2.37 9.55
CA CYS A 73 -11.69 -2.51 8.13
C CYS A 73 -13.15 -2.09 7.86
N PRO A 74 -13.42 -1.18 6.92
CA PRO A 74 -14.76 -0.73 6.63
C PRO A 74 -15.58 -1.87 6.03
N CYS A 75 -16.60 -2.32 6.76
CA CYS A 75 -17.55 -3.31 6.27
C CYS A 75 -18.81 -2.63 5.73
N SER A 76 -19.41 -3.19 4.68
CA SER A 76 -20.69 -2.72 4.16
C SER A 76 -21.78 -2.81 5.24
N PRO A 77 -22.73 -1.87 5.28
CA PRO A 77 -23.86 -1.94 6.21
C PRO A 77 -24.57 -3.30 6.11
N GLY A 78 -24.78 -3.96 7.25
CA GLY A 78 -25.42 -5.29 7.33
C GLY A 78 -24.49 -6.48 7.08
N ALA A 79 -23.21 -6.26 6.73
CA ALA A 79 -22.24 -7.35 6.64
C ALA A 79 -21.77 -7.79 8.03
N VAL A 80 -21.43 -9.08 8.17
CA VAL A 80 -20.79 -9.59 9.39
C VAL A 80 -19.35 -9.11 9.43
N PRO A 81 -18.92 -8.38 10.48
CA PRO A 81 -17.55 -7.90 10.57
C PRO A 81 -16.54 -9.05 10.60
N CYS A 82 -15.52 -8.99 9.77
CA CYS A 82 -14.46 -10.01 9.72
C CYS A 82 -13.39 -9.85 10.81
N GLY A 83 -13.46 -8.79 11.63
CA GLY A 83 -12.50 -8.50 12.67
C GLY A 83 -11.11 -8.09 12.17
N TYR A 84 -11.01 -7.69 10.91
CA TYR A 84 -9.77 -7.20 10.31
C TYR A 84 -9.57 -5.71 10.60
N TRP A 85 -8.33 -5.32 10.83
CA TRP A 85 -7.91 -3.94 11.07
C TRP A 85 -6.98 -3.47 9.96
N THR A 86 -6.94 -2.17 9.72
CA THR A 86 -6.06 -1.57 8.73
C THR A 86 -5.05 -0.64 9.38
N ILE A 87 -3.88 -0.53 8.74
CA ILE A 87 -2.87 0.49 9.02
C ILE A 87 -2.76 1.37 7.79
N ASP A 88 -3.16 2.61 7.89
CA ASP A 88 -3.22 3.55 6.79
C ASP A 88 -1.93 4.39 6.74
N LEU A 89 -0.87 3.83 6.17
CA LEU A 89 0.41 4.51 5.92
C LEU A 89 0.47 5.17 4.54
N ASN A 90 -0.24 4.61 3.59
CA ASN A 90 -0.30 5.08 2.22
C ASN A 90 -1.75 5.27 1.80
N LEU A 91 -2.05 6.40 1.16
CA LEU A 91 -3.35 6.63 0.55
C LEU A 91 -3.20 6.76 -0.96
N ASN A 92 -4.15 6.23 -1.70
CA ASN A 92 -4.16 6.07 -3.14
C ASN A 92 -3.12 5.03 -3.62
N CYS A 93 -3.29 4.58 -4.86
CA CYS A 93 -2.49 3.49 -5.44
C CYS A 93 -1.95 3.92 -6.81
N PRO A 94 -0.66 3.66 -7.10
CA PRO A 94 -0.10 3.97 -8.42
C PRO A 94 -0.59 3.03 -9.53
N LEU A 95 -1.19 1.89 -9.17
CA LEU A 95 -1.78 0.97 -10.13
C LEU A 95 -3.11 1.52 -10.65
N ASP A 96 -3.47 1.15 -11.88
CA ASP A 96 -4.63 1.71 -12.57
C ASP A 96 -5.66 0.62 -12.92
N CYS A 97 -6.04 -0.17 -11.90
CA CYS A 97 -7.06 -1.21 -12.07
C CYS A 97 -8.42 -0.56 -12.35
N SER A 98 -9.05 -0.89 -13.48
CA SER A 98 -10.30 -0.25 -13.94
C SER A 98 -11.48 -0.41 -12.99
N TYR A 99 -11.55 -1.51 -12.26
CA TYR A 99 -12.59 -1.83 -11.29
C TYR A 99 -12.35 -1.27 -9.90
N CYS A 100 -11.19 -0.59 -9.66
CA CYS A 100 -10.79 -0.21 -8.31
C CYS A 100 -11.63 0.95 -7.76
N ILE A 101 -12.28 0.72 -6.63
CA ILE A 101 -13.08 1.74 -5.94
C ILE A 101 -12.25 2.97 -5.53
N LEU A 102 -10.94 2.81 -5.33
CA LEU A 102 -10.05 3.91 -4.93
C LEU A 102 -9.98 5.01 -5.99
N GLN A 103 -10.21 4.70 -7.27
CA GLN A 103 -10.28 5.71 -8.33
C GLN A 103 -11.43 6.69 -8.11
N ALA A 104 -12.58 6.22 -7.63
CA ALA A 104 -13.69 7.08 -7.27
C ALA A 104 -13.51 7.73 -5.90
N TYR A 105 -12.95 6.97 -4.93
CA TYR A 105 -12.78 7.42 -3.56
C TYR A 105 -11.67 8.48 -3.43
N PHE A 106 -10.60 8.34 -4.20
CA PHE A 106 -9.41 9.20 -4.18
C PHE A 106 -9.21 9.99 -5.48
N SER A 107 -10.26 10.41 -6.15
CA SER A 107 -10.18 11.07 -7.48
C SER A 107 -9.26 12.31 -7.52
N LEU A 108 -9.06 13.00 -6.40
CA LEU A 108 -8.16 14.16 -6.26
C LEU A 108 -7.11 13.96 -5.17
N GLN A 109 -6.97 12.75 -4.66
CA GLN A 109 -5.96 12.44 -3.66
C GLN A 109 -4.64 12.08 -4.35
N PRO A 110 -3.53 12.80 -4.14
CA PRO A 110 -2.22 12.38 -4.60
C PRO A 110 -1.83 11.05 -3.92
N LEU A 111 -0.84 10.36 -4.46
CA LEU A 111 -0.20 9.29 -3.73
C LEU A 111 0.36 9.87 -2.43
N THR A 112 -0.16 9.46 -1.31
CA THR A 112 0.19 10.04 -0.02
C THR A 112 0.94 9.03 0.83
N ILE A 113 2.01 9.49 1.48
CA ILE A 113 2.81 8.70 2.41
C ILE A 113 2.85 9.44 3.75
N ALA A 114 2.37 8.78 4.81
CA ALA A 114 2.54 9.24 6.17
C ALA A 114 3.98 8.97 6.64
N VAL A 115 4.69 10.00 7.10
CA VAL A 115 6.13 9.91 7.41
C VAL A 115 6.44 9.88 8.90
N ASN A 116 5.46 10.07 9.77
CA ASN A 116 5.59 10.11 11.22
C ASN A 116 5.52 8.69 11.84
N GLN A 117 6.46 7.84 11.49
CA GLN A 117 6.54 6.42 11.91
C GLN A 117 6.52 6.22 13.43
N LYS A 118 7.09 7.14 14.22
CA LYS A 118 7.09 7.07 15.68
C LYS A 118 5.70 7.18 16.28
N ASP A 119 4.80 7.93 15.66
CA ASP A 119 3.42 8.06 16.10
C ASP A 119 2.66 6.76 15.86
N LEU A 120 2.90 6.11 14.70
CA LEU A 120 2.39 4.75 14.45
C LEU A 120 2.89 3.74 15.50
N GLU A 121 4.20 3.75 15.84
CA GLU A 121 4.75 2.86 16.87
C GLU A 121 4.02 3.04 18.19
N SER A 122 3.78 4.29 18.59
CA SER A 122 3.09 4.65 19.83
C SER A 122 1.62 4.20 19.79
N GLU A 123 0.91 4.49 18.70
CA GLU A 123 -0.49 4.09 18.51
C GLU A 123 -0.65 2.57 18.50
N LEU A 124 0.22 1.85 17.76
CA LEU A 124 0.21 0.40 17.72
C LEU A 124 0.46 -0.20 19.09
N GLY A 125 1.40 0.35 19.87
CA GLY A 125 1.67 -0.09 21.24
C GLY A 125 0.43 0.03 22.13
N ALA A 126 -0.24 1.18 22.11
CA ALA A 126 -1.46 1.43 22.89
C ALA A 126 -2.62 0.54 22.41
N PHE A 127 -2.78 0.39 21.08
CA PHE A 127 -3.81 -0.45 20.48
C PHE A 127 -3.66 -1.92 20.89
N LEU A 128 -2.46 -2.49 20.78
CA LEU A 128 -2.19 -3.88 21.13
C LEU A 128 -2.39 -4.12 22.65
N ALA A 129 -2.03 -3.16 23.50
CA ALA A 129 -2.25 -3.26 24.94
C ALA A 129 -3.74 -3.27 25.31
N SER A 130 -4.59 -2.62 24.54
CA SER A 130 -6.05 -2.57 24.76
C SER A 130 -6.82 -3.73 24.13
N THR A 131 -6.21 -4.43 23.17
CA THR A 131 -6.86 -5.49 22.38
C THR A 131 -6.83 -6.82 23.15
N ARG A 132 -8.00 -7.48 23.27
CA ARG A 132 -8.16 -8.76 23.98
C ARG A 132 -8.37 -9.98 23.08
N THR A 133 -8.20 -9.81 21.78
CA THR A 133 -8.37 -10.89 20.80
C THR A 133 -7.20 -11.88 20.86
N LYS A 134 -7.47 -13.19 20.73
CA LYS A 134 -6.40 -14.22 20.71
C LYS A 134 -5.42 -14.05 19.57
N VAL A 135 -5.94 -13.72 18.38
CA VAL A 135 -5.17 -13.42 17.16
C VAL A 135 -5.79 -12.21 16.51
N LEU A 136 -5.05 -11.13 16.49
CA LEU A 136 -5.41 -9.92 15.77
C LEU A 136 -4.92 -10.02 14.32
N ARG A 137 -5.80 -9.77 13.36
CA ARG A 137 -5.43 -9.62 11.95
C ARG A 137 -5.43 -8.16 11.58
N ILE A 138 -4.30 -7.67 11.14
CA ILE A 138 -4.11 -6.28 10.75
C ILE A 138 -3.30 -6.23 9.46
N GLY A 139 -3.59 -5.30 8.57
CA GLY A 139 -2.83 -5.18 7.34
C GLY A 139 -2.85 -3.80 6.75
N THR A 140 -2.10 -3.65 5.69
CA THR A 140 -2.11 -2.51 4.78
C THR A 140 -2.76 -2.92 3.46
N GLY A 141 -3.07 -2.00 2.59
CA GLY A 141 -3.57 -2.33 1.26
C GLY A 141 -5.07 -2.14 1.06
N GLU A 142 -5.79 -1.61 2.05
CA GLU A 142 -7.19 -1.22 1.87
C GLU A 142 -7.31 0.13 1.14
N LEU A 143 -6.47 1.10 1.51
CA LEU A 143 -6.46 2.44 0.91
C LEU A 143 -5.31 2.66 -0.09
N GLY A 144 -4.60 1.59 -0.44
CA GLY A 144 -3.49 1.57 -1.40
C GLY A 144 -2.97 0.15 -1.60
N ASP A 145 -1.90 -0.02 -2.35
CA ASP A 145 -1.18 -1.30 -2.45
C ASP A 145 -0.02 -1.31 -1.46
N SER A 146 0.12 -2.39 -0.69
CA SER A 146 1.11 -2.47 0.39
C SER A 146 2.55 -2.34 -0.07
N LEU A 147 2.89 -2.74 -1.29
CA LEU A 147 4.26 -2.81 -1.79
C LEU A 147 4.55 -1.90 -2.99
N ALA A 148 3.53 -1.32 -3.61
CA ALA A 148 3.72 -0.53 -4.83
C ALA A 148 4.63 0.70 -4.62
N LEU A 149 4.68 1.25 -3.40
CA LEU A 149 5.55 2.36 -3.03
C LEU A 149 6.77 1.92 -2.17
N GLU A 150 6.99 0.62 -1.97
CA GLU A 150 8.03 0.11 -1.06
C GLU A 150 9.43 0.57 -1.49
N ALA A 151 9.76 0.49 -2.78
CA ALA A 151 11.05 0.93 -3.29
C ALA A 151 11.35 2.42 -3.00
N ILE A 152 10.30 3.23 -2.82
CA ILE A 152 10.39 4.66 -2.51
C ILE A 152 10.43 4.86 -1.00
N SER A 153 9.45 4.31 -0.27
CA SER A 153 9.20 4.59 1.14
C SER A 153 9.97 3.69 2.11
N GLY A 154 10.09 2.39 1.81
CA GLY A 154 10.62 1.39 2.75
C GLY A 154 9.66 1.11 3.93
N GLN A 155 8.36 1.42 3.77
CA GLN A 155 7.40 1.29 4.86
C GLN A 155 6.98 -0.15 5.14
N ALA A 156 6.93 -1.01 4.13
CA ALA A 156 6.66 -2.43 4.36
C ALA A 156 7.81 -3.09 5.13
N SER A 157 9.06 -2.79 4.77
CA SER A 157 10.25 -3.24 5.51
C SER A 157 10.20 -2.76 6.98
N PHE A 158 9.86 -1.50 7.19
CA PHE A 158 9.67 -0.94 8.53
C PHE A 158 8.58 -1.67 9.33
N LEU A 159 7.43 -1.95 8.72
CA LEU A 159 6.35 -2.70 9.38
C LEU A 159 6.78 -4.14 9.71
N ILE A 160 7.49 -4.82 8.83
CA ILE A 160 8.01 -6.17 9.10
C ILE A 160 8.86 -6.17 10.37
N ASP A 161 9.76 -5.19 10.49
CA ASP A 161 10.61 -5.07 11.68
C ASP A 161 9.80 -4.70 12.93
N LEU A 162 8.84 -3.78 12.81
CA LEU A 162 7.96 -3.36 13.90
C LEU A 162 7.11 -4.51 14.46
N PHE A 163 6.68 -5.43 13.59
CA PHE A 163 5.81 -6.56 13.98
C PHE A 163 6.59 -7.83 14.35
N ARG A 164 7.89 -7.92 14.11
CA ARG A 164 8.73 -9.12 14.28
C ARG A 164 8.49 -9.87 15.59
N ASP A 165 8.46 -9.16 16.69
CA ASP A 165 8.35 -9.75 18.03
C ASP A 165 6.96 -9.61 18.67
N LYS A 166 5.95 -9.16 17.91
CA LYS A 166 4.59 -8.96 18.40
C LYS A 166 3.85 -10.29 18.43
N LYS A 167 3.48 -10.76 19.64
CA LYS A 167 2.70 -11.99 19.81
C LYS A 167 1.20 -11.75 19.63
N GLY A 168 0.49 -12.72 19.10
CA GLY A 168 -0.97 -12.66 18.96
C GLY A 168 -1.47 -11.70 17.87
N VAL A 169 -0.59 -11.27 16.97
CA VAL A 169 -0.94 -10.42 15.83
C VAL A 169 -0.36 -10.98 14.53
N LEU A 170 -1.12 -10.90 13.46
CA LEU A 170 -0.67 -11.20 12.09
C LEU A 170 -0.79 -9.93 11.26
N LEU A 171 0.34 -9.47 10.74
CA LEU A 171 0.41 -8.40 9.75
C LEU A 171 0.28 -9.00 8.36
N GLU A 172 -0.65 -8.51 7.57
CA GLU A 172 -0.80 -8.86 6.16
C GLU A 172 -0.38 -7.69 5.27
N LEU A 173 0.52 -7.95 4.33
CA LEU A 173 0.94 -7.01 3.30
C LEU A 173 0.40 -7.50 1.95
N LYS A 174 -0.71 -6.91 1.49
CA LYS A 174 -1.44 -7.33 0.29
C LYS A 174 -1.03 -6.49 -0.92
N THR A 175 -0.67 -7.13 -2.03
CA THR A 175 -0.14 -6.46 -3.21
C THR A 175 -0.58 -7.11 -4.54
N LYS A 176 -0.52 -6.32 -5.61
CA LYS A 176 -0.58 -6.75 -7.02
C LYS A 176 0.76 -6.52 -7.74
N THR A 177 1.84 -6.30 -6.99
CA THR A 177 3.18 -6.06 -7.57
C THR A 177 4.12 -7.24 -7.34
N SER A 178 5.29 -7.19 -7.96
CA SER A 178 6.42 -8.11 -7.72
C SER A 178 7.53 -7.47 -6.88
N ALA A 179 7.25 -6.34 -6.21
CA ALA A 179 8.26 -5.50 -5.54
C ALA A 179 8.61 -6.01 -4.14
N ILE A 180 9.24 -7.19 -4.04
CA ILE A 180 9.62 -7.83 -2.77
C ILE A 180 11.12 -7.80 -2.46
N ASP A 181 11.98 -7.33 -3.37
CA ASP A 181 13.44 -7.45 -3.22
C ASP A 181 13.97 -6.82 -1.93
N SER A 182 13.41 -5.66 -1.52
CA SER A 182 13.77 -5.01 -0.27
C SER A 182 13.38 -5.82 0.97
N LEU A 183 12.29 -6.61 0.88
CA LEU A 183 11.79 -7.42 1.98
C LEU A 183 12.64 -8.67 2.21
N LEU A 184 13.26 -9.19 1.14
CA LEU A 184 14.12 -10.38 1.21
C LEU A 184 15.51 -10.09 1.77
N VAL A 185 15.83 -8.83 2.08
CA VAL A 185 17.11 -8.45 2.73
C VAL A 185 17.06 -8.71 4.24
N SER A 186 15.88 -8.53 4.84
CA SER A 186 15.68 -8.71 6.29
C SER A 186 15.24 -10.15 6.61
N PRO A 187 15.56 -10.68 7.81
CA PRO A 187 15.04 -11.97 8.22
C PRO A 187 13.51 -12.01 8.18
N PRO A 188 12.90 -13.14 7.78
CA PRO A 188 11.44 -13.28 7.78
C PRO A 188 10.87 -13.20 9.20
N SER A 189 9.58 -12.92 9.30
CA SER A 189 8.84 -12.89 10.56
C SER A 189 7.64 -13.83 10.48
N GLU A 190 7.47 -14.66 11.50
CA GLU A 190 6.31 -15.57 11.60
C GLU A 190 4.98 -14.83 11.73
N ASN A 191 5.03 -13.55 12.11
CA ASN A 191 3.86 -12.70 12.28
C ASN A 191 3.48 -11.94 11.00
N VAL A 192 4.23 -12.13 9.90
CA VAL A 192 3.99 -11.43 8.64
C VAL A 192 3.56 -12.40 7.57
N VAL A 193 2.51 -12.03 6.86
CA VAL A 193 1.98 -12.72 5.68
C VAL A 193 2.13 -11.78 4.48
N LEU A 194 2.88 -12.21 3.48
CA LEU A 194 2.90 -11.53 2.19
C LEU A 194 1.76 -12.09 1.34
N ALA A 195 0.86 -11.24 0.91
CA ALA A 195 -0.35 -11.68 0.22
C ALA A 195 -0.43 -11.10 -1.19
N TRP A 196 -0.75 -11.94 -2.16
CA TRP A 196 -0.99 -11.48 -3.53
C TRP A 196 -2.46 -11.58 -3.89
N SER A 197 -3.01 -10.47 -4.41
CA SER A 197 -4.27 -10.54 -5.13
C SER A 197 -4.01 -11.18 -6.48
N LEU A 198 -4.73 -12.26 -6.78
CA LEU A 198 -4.66 -12.96 -8.06
C LEU A 198 -5.91 -12.72 -8.88
N ASN A 199 -5.74 -12.81 -10.18
CA ASN A 199 -6.80 -12.79 -11.15
C ASN A 199 -6.37 -13.63 -12.36
N THR A 200 -7.25 -13.89 -13.31
CA THR A 200 -6.87 -14.58 -14.55
C THR A 200 -5.91 -13.71 -15.36
N GLU A 201 -5.05 -14.30 -16.17
CA GLU A 201 -4.11 -13.57 -17.03
C GLU A 201 -4.83 -12.54 -17.91
N ARG A 202 -6.00 -12.90 -18.42
CA ARG A 202 -6.86 -12.02 -19.21
C ARG A 202 -7.25 -10.77 -18.44
N ILE A 203 -7.76 -10.93 -17.22
CA ILE A 203 -8.20 -9.82 -16.37
C ILE A 203 -7.00 -8.96 -15.96
N ILE A 204 -5.89 -9.57 -15.55
CA ILE A 204 -4.67 -8.84 -15.21
C ILE A 204 -4.22 -7.96 -16.38
N LYS A 205 -4.19 -8.51 -17.58
CA LYS A 205 -3.72 -7.80 -18.78
C LYS A 205 -4.63 -6.64 -19.19
N VAL A 206 -5.95 -6.78 -19.02
CA VAL A 206 -6.93 -5.81 -19.55
C VAL A 206 -7.37 -4.81 -18.48
N GLU A 207 -7.51 -5.25 -17.23
CA GLU A 207 -8.16 -4.47 -16.17
C GLU A 207 -7.19 -4.01 -15.07
N GLU A 208 -6.03 -4.66 -14.89
CA GLU A 208 -5.09 -4.35 -13.81
C GLU A 208 -3.84 -3.62 -14.34
N ILE A 209 -4.05 -2.48 -14.98
CA ILE A 209 -2.98 -1.71 -15.62
C ILE A 209 -1.92 -1.27 -14.60
N GLY A 210 -0.66 -1.50 -14.95
CA GLY A 210 0.50 -1.16 -14.11
C GLY A 210 0.82 -2.19 -13.03
N SER A 211 0.02 -3.24 -12.88
CA SER A 211 0.30 -4.34 -11.95
C SER A 211 1.28 -5.36 -12.55
N ALA A 212 1.82 -6.24 -11.72
CA ALA A 212 2.62 -7.39 -12.15
C ALA A 212 1.74 -8.44 -12.86
N SER A 213 2.30 -9.18 -13.80
CA SER A 213 1.66 -10.34 -14.41
C SER A 213 1.36 -11.45 -13.40
N LEU A 214 0.50 -12.41 -13.72
CA LEU A 214 0.23 -13.55 -12.87
C LEU A 214 1.52 -14.32 -12.56
N GLU A 215 2.33 -14.59 -13.59
CA GLU A 215 3.62 -15.29 -13.44
C GLU A 215 4.56 -14.54 -12.49
N GLU A 216 4.69 -13.21 -12.63
CA GLU A 216 5.56 -12.43 -11.74
C GLU A 216 5.07 -12.44 -10.29
N ARG A 217 3.75 -12.41 -10.05
CA ARG A 217 3.18 -12.52 -8.69
C ARG A 217 3.45 -13.89 -8.08
N VAL A 218 3.23 -14.98 -8.83
CA VAL A 218 3.48 -16.34 -8.36
C VAL A 218 4.96 -16.54 -8.08
N ARG A 219 5.84 -16.12 -8.98
CA ARG A 219 7.30 -16.19 -8.77
C ARG A 219 7.76 -15.39 -7.56
N SER A 220 7.16 -14.23 -7.32
CA SER A 220 7.45 -13.44 -6.12
C SER A 220 6.98 -14.14 -4.84
N ALA A 221 5.83 -14.80 -4.89
CA ALA A 221 5.32 -15.61 -3.78
C ALA A 221 6.22 -16.81 -3.49
N GLU A 222 6.70 -17.52 -4.51
CA GLU A 222 7.68 -18.60 -4.37
C GLU A 222 8.96 -18.11 -3.68
N ARG A 223 9.55 -17.01 -4.15
CA ARG A 223 10.73 -16.39 -3.53
C ARG A 223 10.49 -16.00 -2.08
N ALA A 224 9.29 -15.50 -1.75
CA ALA A 224 8.94 -15.16 -0.39
C ALA A 224 8.87 -16.39 0.52
N VAL A 225 8.29 -17.51 0.04
CA VAL A 225 8.26 -18.80 0.75
C VAL A 225 9.67 -19.35 0.94
N GLU A 226 10.50 -19.34 -0.11
CA GLU A 226 11.90 -19.78 -0.03
C GLU A 226 12.71 -18.99 0.99
N HIS A 227 12.39 -17.70 1.13
CA HIS A 227 13.01 -16.84 2.15
C HIS A 227 12.46 -17.08 3.57
N GLY A 228 11.32 -17.77 3.71
CA GLY A 228 10.70 -18.14 4.99
C GLY A 228 9.50 -17.28 5.40
N PHE A 229 8.96 -16.42 4.54
CA PHE A 229 7.71 -15.74 4.79
C PHE A 229 6.50 -16.66 4.62
N LYS A 230 5.44 -16.39 5.39
CA LYS A 230 4.11 -16.93 5.11
C LYS A 230 3.51 -16.20 3.90
N VAL A 231 2.83 -16.96 3.05
CA VAL A 231 2.20 -16.42 1.84
C VAL A 231 0.70 -16.72 1.85
N ALA A 232 -0.07 -15.80 1.30
CA ALA A 232 -1.51 -15.96 1.05
C ALA A 232 -1.88 -15.46 -0.35
N PHE A 233 -2.97 -15.99 -0.89
CA PHE A 233 -3.55 -15.53 -2.14
C PHE A 233 -5.00 -15.10 -1.94
N HIS A 234 -5.37 -13.99 -2.59
CA HIS A 234 -6.71 -13.44 -2.59
C HIS A 234 -7.24 -13.39 -4.01
N PHE A 235 -8.37 -13.99 -4.26
CA PHE A 235 -9.15 -13.81 -5.48
C PHE A 235 -10.20 -12.71 -5.23
N ASP A 236 -9.75 -11.46 -5.29
CA ASP A 236 -10.56 -10.30 -4.91
C ASP A 236 -10.24 -9.10 -5.82
N PRO A 237 -11.19 -8.76 -6.72
CA PRO A 237 -12.47 -9.44 -6.98
C PRO A 237 -12.34 -10.64 -7.92
N ILE A 238 -13.30 -11.57 -7.84
CA ILE A 238 -13.55 -12.51 -8.93
C ILE A 238 -14.42 -11.78 -9.97
N ILE A 239 -13.94 -11.68 -11.20
CA ILE A 239 -14.66 -11.01 -12.29
C ILE A 239 -15.47 -12.03 -13.08
N TYR A 240 -16.77 -11.79 -13.18
CA TYR A 240 -17.69 -12.63 -13.95
C TYR A 240 -17.65 -12.27 -15.45
N TYR A 241 -17.35 -13.25 -16.30
CA TYR A 241 -17.38 -13.16 -17.74
C TYR A 241 -17.56 -14.55 -18.37
N SER A 242 -17.85 -14.63 -19.68
CA SER A 242 -18.03 -15.95 -20.34
C SER A 242 -16.73 -16.78 -20.27
N GLY A 243 -16.78 -17.94 -19.62
CA GLY A 243 -15.68 -18.88 -19.43
C GLY A 243 -14.85 -18.65 -18.17
N TRP A 244 -15.26 -17.76 -17.26
CA TRP A 244 -14.55 -17.43 -16.02
C TRP A 244 -14.24 -18.66 -15.15
N GLU A 245 -15.19 -19.61 -15.03
CA GLU A 245 -14.99 -20.82 -14.22
C GLU A 245 -13.78 -21.65 -14.69
N LYS A 246 -13.54 -21.65 -16.00
CA LYS A 246 -12.45 -22.40 -16.60
C LYS A 246 -11.11 -21.71 -16.42
N GLU A 247 -11.10 -20.39 -16.35
CA GLU A 247 -9.88 -19.61 -16.20
C GLU A 247 -9.47 -19.40 -14.73
N TYR A 248 -10.42 -19.43 -13.79
CA TYR A 248 -10.12 -19.39 -12.34
C TYR A 248 -9.93 -20.79 -11.73
N GLY A 249 -10.43 -21.86 -12.35
CA GLY A 249 -10.29 -23.26 -11.88
C GLY A 249 -9.02 -23.91 -12.36
#